data_75a87ae269fc5498e30be61dcae910ad
#
_entry.id   75a87ae269fc5498e30be61dcae910ad
#
_cell.length_a   1.000
_cell.length_b   1.000
_cell.length_c   1.000
_cell.angle_alpha   90.00
_cell.angle_beta   90.00
_cell.angle_gamma   90.00
#
_symmetry.space_group_name_H-M   'P 1'
#
loop_
_entity.id
_entity.type
_entity.pdbx_description
1 polymer ?
#
loop_
_entity_poly.entity_id
_entity_poly.type
_entity_poly.pdbx_seq_one_letter_code
_entity_poly.pdbx_strand_id
1 'polypeptide(L)'
;MWRKKQMTRKQRVDFVHLLGDLLQNGFSLQQAFAFFINANLFAPSILEAVQQDLHQGKSLALSFTQLRYSNDQLLQIELAETHGDLAQTLLGIAEQMRLVQRQRENFLKAVSYPLLLLV
;
A
#
# COMPACT_ATOMS: atom_id res chain seq x y z
N MET A 1 -21.18 -6.28 16.01
CA MET A 1 -20.31 -7.14 15.21
C MET A 1 -19.18 -6.33 14.60
N TRP A 2 -17.96 -6.72 14.92
CA TRP A 2 -16.78 -5.92 14.56
C TRP A 2 -16.21 -6.38 13.24
N ARG A 3 -16.26 -5.51 12.25
CA ARG A 3 -15.49 -5.75 11.02
C ARG A 3 -14.03 -5.35 11.29
N LYS A 4 -13.09 -6.19 10.87
CA LYS A 4 -11.70 -5.77 10.83
C LYS A 4 -11.61 -4.48 10.03
N LYS A 5 -11.03 -3.45 10.63
CA LYS A 5 -10.81 -2.19 9.96
C LYS A 5 -9.85 -2.44 8.80
N GLN A 6 -10.28 -2.09 7.59
CA GLN A 6 -9.46 -2.27 6.40
C GLN A 6 -8.97 -0.92 5.92
N MET A 7 -7.82 -0.92 5.28
CA MET A 7 -7.29 0.30 4.69
C MET A 7 -8.14 0.71 3.48
N THR A 8 -8.40 2.01 3.37
CA THR A 8 -8.99 2.60 2.19
C THR A 8 -7.98 2.54 1.03
N ARG A 9 -8.44 2.81 -0.19
CA ARG A 9 -7.53 2.88 -1.34
C ARG A 9 -6.43 3.93 -1.13
N LYS A 10 -6.79 5.10 -0.61
CA LYS A 10 -5.81 6.14 -0.31
C LYS A 10 -4.79 5.68 0.72
N GLN A 11 -5.25 5.01 1.76
CA GLN A 11 -4.35 4.48 2.78
C GLN A 11 -3.41 3.42 2.22
N ARG A 12 -3.88 2.58 1.31
CA ARG A 12 -3.01 1.58 0.66
C ARG A 12 -1.91 2.24 -0.16
N VAL A 13 -2.23 3.32 -0.87
CA VAL A 13 -1.22 4.10 -1.62
C VAL A 13 -0.22 4.72 -0.65
N ASP A 14 -0.72 5.39 0.37
CA ASP A 14 0.13 6.05 1.36
C ASP A 14 1.02 5.06 2.10
N PHE A 15 0.49 3.89 2.41
CA PHE A 15 1.22 2.86 3.15
C PHE A 15 2.46 2.39 2.38
N VAL A 16 2.31 1.99 1.12
CA VAL A 16 3.45 1.52 0.31
C VAL A 16 4.39 2.67 -0.03
N HIS A 17 3.87 3.88 -0.21
CA HIS A 17 4.70 5.05 -0.46
C HIS A 17 5.59 5.38 0.74
N LEU A 18 4.98 5.51 1.91
CA LEU A 18 5.72 5.84 3.13
C LEU A 18 6.69 4.73 3.53
N LEU A 19 6.26 3.48 3.39
CA LEU A 19 7.14 2.35 3.68
C LEU A 19 8.34 2.35 2.74
N GLY A 20 8.10 2.54 1.44
CA GLY A 20 9.16 2.63 0.45
C GLY A 20 10.13 3.78 0.73
N ASP A 21 9.60 4.95 1.08
CA ASP A 21 10.40 6.12 1.45
C ASP A 21 11.31 5.83 2.65
N LEU A 22 10.76 5.25 3.69
CA LEU A 22 11.52 4.95 4.89
C LEU A 22 12.63 3.95 4.61
N LEU A 23 12.31 2.88 3.87
CA LEU A 23 13.30 1.88 3.50
C LEU A 23 14.41 2.47 2.63
N GLN A 24 14.05 3.35 1.70
CA GLN A 24 15.03 4.01 0.83
C GLN A 24 15.97 4.91 1.62
N ASN A 25 15.51 5.47 2.73
CA ASN A 25 16.31 6.32 3.60
C ASN A 25 17.04 5.53 4.70
N GLY A 26 17.12 4.22 4.57
CA GLY A 26 17.92 3.38 5.46
C GLY A 26 17.23 2.82 6.67
N PHE A 27 15.92 3.04 6.83
CA PHE A 27 15.17 2.46 7.93
C PHE A 27 14.91 0.98 7.65
N SER A 28 14.94 0.17 8.70
CA SER A 28 14.52 -1.22 8.62
C SER A 28 12.99 -1.32 8.60
N LEU A 29 12.47 -2.49 8.24
CA LEU A 29 11.02 -2.73 8.33
C LEU A 29 10.51 -2.51 9.75
N GLN A 30 11.25 -3.00 10.76
CA GLN A 30 10.85 -2.81 12.15
C GLN A 30 10.78 -1.34 12.54
N GLN A 31 11.78 -0.55 12.12
CA GLN A 31 11.79 0.89 12.40
C GLN A 31 10.64 1.60 11.70
N ALA A 32 10.34 1.22 10.47
CA ALA A 32 9.25 1.82 9.70
C ALA A 32 7.90 1.55 10.38
N PHE A 33 7.65 0.32 10.79
CA PHE A 33 6.40 -0.01 11.49
C PHE A 33 6.28 0.67 12.84
N ALA A 34 7.39 0.77 13.59
CA ALA A 34 7.41 1.51 14.84
C ALA A 34 7.03 2.98 14.62
N PHE A 35 7.56 3.58 13.55
CA PHE A 35 7.22 4.95 13.18
C PHE A 35 5.73 5.08 12.88
N PHE A 36 5.16 4.17 12.10
CA PHE A 36 3.74 4.22 11.76
C PHE A 36 2.85 4.13 13.01
N ILE A 37 3.20 3.25 13.94
CA ILE A 37 2.45 3.08 15.19
C ILE A 37 2.53 4.34 16.03
N ASN A 38 3.74 4.87 16.23
CA ASN A 38 3.95 6.06 17.06
C ASN A 38 3.30 7.30 16.49
N ALA A 39 3.22 7.40 15.18
CA ALA A 39 2.62 8.55 14.48
C ALA A 39 1.11 8.39 14.24
N ASN A 40 0.53 7.25 14.63
CA ASN A 40 -0.90 6.97 14.43
C ASN A 40 -1.36 7.10 12.97
N LEU A 41 -0.51 6.68 12.03
CA LEU A 41 -0.79 6.87 10.61
C LEU A 41 -1.77 5.86 10.04
N PHE A 42 -1.76 4.63 10.58
CA PHE A 42 -2.63 3.55 10.11
C PHE A 42 -3.21 2.83 11.31
N ALA A 43 -4.27 2.04 11.10
CA ALA A 43 -4.93 1.32 12.16
C ALA A 43 -3.97 0.37 12.88
N PRO A 44 -3.84 0.45 14.21
CA PRO A 44 -2.91 -0.40 14.95
C PRO A 44 -3.14 -1.89 14.72
N SER A 45 -4.39 -2.33 14.56
CA SER A 45 -4.71 -3.73 14.34
C SER A 45 -4.08 -4.25 13.04
N ILE A 46 -4.04 -3.42 12.00
CA ILE A 46 -3.43 -3.77 10.71
C ILE A 46 -1.91 -3.88 10.87
N LEU A 47 -1.31 -2.88 11.51
CA LEU A 47 0.14 -2.83 11.70
C LEU A 47 0.64 -3.98 12.57
N GLU A 48 -0.09 -4.28 13.64
CA GLU A 48 0.26 -5.38 14.54
C GLU A 48 0.17 -6.73 13.83
N ALA A 49 -0.86 -6.93 12.98
CA ALA A 49 -1.00 -8.17 12.23
C ALA A 49 0.18 -8.37 11.28
N VAL A 50 0.60 -7.32 10.59
CA VAL A 50 1.75 -7.40 9.68
C VAL A 50 3.04 -7.66 10.47
N GLN A 51 3.26 -6.95 11.57
CA GLN A 51 4.44 -7.16 12.42
C GLN A 51 4.51 -8.59 12.93
N GLN A 52 3.38 -9.13 13.38
CA GLN A 52 3.34 -10.50 13.88
C GLN A 52 3.71 -11.50 12.80
N ASP A 53 3.19 -11.31 11.58
CA ASP A 53 3.55 -12.17 10.44
C ASP A 53 5.06 -12.12 10.17
N LEU A 54 5.63 -10.93 10.18
CA LEU A 54 7.08 -10.77 9.95
C LEU A 54 7.91 -11.43 11.05
N HIS A 55 7.47 -11.34 12.31
CA HIS A 55 8.13 -12.00 13.44
C HIS A 55 8.08 -13.53 13.32
N GLN A 56 7.04 -14.05 12.67
CA GLN A 56 6.90 -15.48 12.43
C GLN A 56 7.68 -15.96 11.21
N GLY A 57 8.43 -15.07 10.56
CA GLY A 57 9.23 -15.40 9.40
C GLY A 57 8.47 -15.39 8.08
N LYS A 58 7.24 -14.90 8.07
CA LYS A 58 6.47 -14.78 6.84
C LYS A 58 7.01 -13.65 5.99
N SER A 59 6.90 -13.78 4.66
CA SER A 59 7.34 -12.74 3.74
C SER A 59 6.42 -11.53 3.83
N LEU A 60 6.93 -10.37 3.43
CA LEU A 60 6.12 -9.15 3.36
C LEU A 60 4.96 -9.33 2.38
N ALA A 61 5.22 -9.95 1.23
CA ALA A 61 4.18 -10.23 0.24
C ALA A 61 3.05 -11.07 0.83
N LEU A 62 3.39 -12.13 1.56
CA LEU A 62 2.39 -12.98 2.20
C LEU A 62 1.58 -12.21 3.22
N SER A 63 2.22 -11.37 4.04
CA SER A 63 1.54 -10.55 5.02
C SER A 63 0.60 -9.55 4.36
N PHE A 64 0.96 -9.02 3.18
CA PHE A 64 0.16 -8.03 2.46
C PHE A 64 -1.06 -8.62 1.75
N THR A 65 -1.19 -9.96 1.69
CA THR A 65 -2.38 -10.57 1.08
C THR A 65 -3.67 -10.14 1.77
N GLN A 66 -3.61 -9.85 3.07
CA GLN A 66 -4.76 -9.39 3.83
C GLN A 66 -5.08 -7.90 3.65
N LEU A 67 -4.22 -7.15 2.94
CA LEU A 67 -4.36 -5.70 2.79
C LEU A 67 -4.98 -5.27 1.47
N ARG A 68 -5.42 -6.21 0.65
CA ARG A 68 -6.10 -5.98 -0.63
C ARG A 68 -5.24 -5.38 -1.74
N TYR A 69 -3.95 -5.66 -1.73
CA TYR A 69 -3.13 -5.38 -2.90
C TYR A 69 -3.41 -6.43 -3.98
N SER A 70 -3.27 -6.06 -5.25
CA SER A 70 -3.52 -6.98 -6.36
C SER A 70 -2.49 -8.10 -6.38
N ASN A 71 -2.83 -9.21 -7.04
CA ASN A 71 -1.90 -10.32 -7.20
C ASN A 71 -0.62 -9.88 -7.93
N ASP A 72 -0.74 -8.99 -8.89
CA ASP A 72 0.41 -8.45 -9.60
C ASP A 72 1.31 -7.64 -8.69
N GLN A 73 0.73 -6.81 -7.83
CA GLN A 73 1.49 -6.03 -6.85
C GLN A 73 2.18 -6.94 -5.84
N LEU A 74 1.49 -7.96 -5.35
CA LEU A 74 2.05 -8.92 -4.40
C LEU A 74 3.20 -9.70 -5.02
N LEU A 75 3.10 -10.07 -6.28
CA LEU A 75 4.19 -10.75 -6.99
C LEU A 75 5.41 -9.84 -7.10
N GLN A 76 5.22 -8.58 -7.42
CA GLN A 76 6.32 -7.61 -7.47
C GLN A 76 7.04 -7.50 -6.12
N ILE A 77 6.28 -7.45 -5.04
CA ILE A 77 6.84 -7.38 -3.69
C ILE A 77 7.63 -8.66 -3.37
N GLU A 78 7.08 -9.81 -3.70
CA GLU A 78 7.74 -11.09 -3.47
C GLU A 78 9.08 -11.18 -4.20
N LEU A 79 9.10 -10.79 -5.46
CA LEU A 79 10.32 -10.77 -6.26
C LEU A 79 11.34 -9.78 -5.70
N ALA A 80 10.88 -8.62 -5.25
CA ALA A 80 11.74 -7.59 -4.68
C ALA A 80 12.37 -8.03 -3.36
N GLU A 81 11.64 -8.76 -2.53
CA GLU A 81 12.19 -9.30 -1.29
C GLU A 81 13.36 -10.24 -1.56
N THR A 82 13.26 -11.02 -2.63
CA THR A 82 14.31 -11.97 -3.02
C THR A 82 15.54 -11.25 -3.62
N HIS A 83 15.31 -10.19 -4.38
CA HIS A 83 16.36 -9.51 -5.14
C HIS A 83 16.88 -8.23 -4.50
N GLY A 84 16.34 -7.83 -3.33
CA GLY A 84 16.88 -6.70 -2.58
C GLY A 84 16.45 -5.33 -3.06
N ASP A 85 15.40 -5.22 -3.86
CA ASP A 85 14.93 -3.99 -4.49
C ASP A 85 13.59 -3.52 -3.95
N LEU A 86 13.33 -3.79 -2.67
CA LEU A 86 12.02 -3.61 -2.07
C LEU A 86 11.58 -2.14 -2.02
N ALA A 87 12.48 -1.24 -1.64
CA ALA A 87 12.14 0.18 -1.53
C ALA A 87 11.64 0.75 -2.86
N GLN A 88 12.38 0.51 -3.93
CA GLN A 88 12.02 0.98 -5.27
C GLN A 88 10.72 0.35 -5.75
N THR A 89 10.51 -0.92 -5.47
CA THR A 89 9.30 -1.63 -5.86
C THR A 89 8.07 -1.03 -5.16
N LEU A 90 8.16 -0.77 -3.86
CA LEU A 90 7.04 -0.18 -3.12
C LEU A 90 6.72 1.23 -3.62
N LEU A 91 7.74 2.05 -3.89
CA LEU A 91 7.54 3.38 -4.46
C LEU A 91 6.91 3.33 -5.85
N GLY A 92 7.34 2.37 -6.66
CA GLY A 92 6.77 2.15 -7.99
C GLY A 92 5.31 1.74 -7.94
N ILE A 93 4.94 0.86 -7.01
CA ILE A 93 3.55 0.46 -6.81
C ILE A 93 2.70 1.66 -6.42
N ALA A 94 3.18 2.49 -5.50
CA ALA A 94 2.46 3.69 -5.07
C ALA A 94 2.22 4.64 -6.24
N GLU A 95 3.23 4.87 -7.05
CA GLU A 95 3.12 5.75 -8.21
C GLU A 95 2.14 5.20 -9.24
N GLN A 96 2.19 3.90 -9.51
CA GLN A 96 1.27 3.25 -10.44
C GLN A 96 -0.17 3.37 -9.95
N MET A 97 -0.40 3.17 -8.67
CA MET A 97 -1.74 3.30 -8.08
C MET A 97 -2.26 4.74 -8.22
N ARG A 98 -1.40 5.73 -8.04
CA ARG A 98 -1.77 7.15 -8.22
C ARG A 98 -2.10 7.47 -9.66
N LEU A 99 -1.34 6.91 -10.60
CA LEU A 99 -1.61 7.09 -12.03
C LEU A 99 -2.97 6.53 -12.42
N VAL A 100 -3.28 5.32 -11.99
CA VAL A 100 -4.57 4.69 -12.26
C VAL A 100 -5.70 5.55 -11.68
N GLN A 101 -5.52 6.07 -10.49
CA GLN A 101 -6.52 6.94 -9.85
C GLN A 101 -6.74 8.21 -10.66
N ARG A 102 -5.68 8.87 -11.13
CA ARG A 102 -5.80 10.07 -11.96
C ARG A 102 -6.49 9.79 -13.29
N GLN A 103 -6.16 8.68 -13.93
CA GLN A 103 -6.80 8.28 -15.18
C GLN A 103 -8.29 8.04 -14.99
N ARG A 104 -8.66 7.40 -13.89
CA ARG A 104 -10.06 7.15 -13.55
C ARG A 104 -10.81 8.47 -13.32
N GLU A 105 -10.22 9.38 -12.57
CA GLU A 105 -10.81 10.71 -12.31
C GLU A 105 -10.98 11.49 -13.59
N ASN A 106 -9.97 11.49 -14.48
CA ASN A 106 -10.04 12.16 -15.76
C ASN A 106 -11.12 11.56 -16.65
N PHE A 107 -11.24 10.23 -16.66
CA PHE A 107 -12.29 9.55 -17.40
C PHE A 107 -13.68 9.95 -16.91
N LEU A 108 -13.88 9.94 -15.60
CA LEU A 108 -15.16 10.31 -14.99
C LEU A 108 -15.52 11.76 -15.30
N LYS A 109 -14.55 12.68 -15.26
CA LYS A 109 -14.78 14.08 -15.65
C LYS A 109 -15.17 14.21 -17.11
N ALA A 110 -14.47 13.47 -17.98
CA ALA A 110 -14.73 13.50 -19.42
C ALA A 110 -16.12 12.96 -19.75
N VAL A 111 -16.59 11.94 -19.02
CA VAL A 111 -17.90 11.33 -19.25
C VAL A 111 -19.01 12.16 -18.62
N SER A 112 -18.77 12.78 -17.48
CA SER A 112 -19.82 13.53 -16.75
C SER A 112 -20.28 14.77 -17.50
N TYR A 113 -19.38 15.45 -18.22
CA TYR A 113 -19.72 16.67 -18.96
C TYR A 113 -20.74 16.41 -20.09
N PRO A 114 -20.52 15.42 -20.99
CA PRO A 114 -21.56 15.11 -22.00
C PRO A 114 -22.88 14.65 -21.40
N LEU A 115 -22.85 13.93 -20.27
CA LEU A 115 -24.08 13.48 -19.60
C LEU A 115 -24.90 14.65 -19.06
N LEU A 116 -24.24 15.68 -18.55
CA LEU A 116 -24.90 16.88 -18.08
C LEU A 116 -25.56 17.65 -19.22
N LEU A 117 -24.95 17.63 -20.41
CA LEU A 117 -25.50 18.30 -21.58
C LEU A 117 -26.71 17.58 -22.15
N LEU A 118 -26.83 16.27 -21.90
CA LEU A 118 -27.96 15.47 -22.39
C LEU A 118 -29.19 15.59 -21.49
N VAL A 119 -29.02 16.11 -20.29
CA VAL A 119 -30.10 16.35 -19.34
C VAL A 119 -30.63 17.77 -19.52
#